data_cad8e9e74cb60d937246b1e44e4768d1
#
_entry.id   cad8e9e74cb60d937246b1e44e4768d1
#
_cell.length_a   1.000
_cell.length_b   1.000
_cell.length_c   1.000
_cell.angle_alpha   90.00
_cell.angle_beta   90.00
_cell.angle_gamma   90.00
#
_symmetry.space_group_name_H-M   'P 1'
#
loop_
_entity.id
_entity.type
_entity.pdbx_description
1 polymer ?
#
loop_
_entity_poly.entity_id
_entity_poly.type
_entity_poly.pdbx_seq_one_letter_code
_entity_poly.pdbx_strand_id
1 'polypeptide(L)'
;WNLDGVDFVTGVNNPTYKAYIDFASANGIEYVILDEGWAVNLQADLMQVVKDINLKELVDYAASKNVGIILWAGYYAFDRDMENVCRYFADMGVKGFKVDFMDRDDQYMTAFNYRAAETCAKYKLILDLHGTHKPAGLNRTYPNVLNFEGVNGLEQMKWSPASVDQVKYDVLLPFTRQVSGPMDYTQGAMRNASKGNYYPC
;
A
#
# COMPACT_ATOMS: atom_id res chain seq x y z
N TRP A 1 -11.51 -0.72 -1.80
CA TRP A 1 -12.60 -1.36 -1.09
C TRP A 1 -13.85 -1.59 -1.95
N ASN A 2 -13.73 -1.46 -3.25
CA ASN A 2 -14.78 -1.80 -4.19
C ASN A 2 -14.69 -3.28 -4.57
N LEU A 3 -15.67 -4.05 -4.14
CA LEU A 3 -15.86 -5.42 -4.56
C LEU A 3 -17.30 -5.57 -5.02
N ASP A 4 -17.48 -5.99 -6.27
CA ASP A 4 -18.78 -6.09 -6.93
C ASP A 4 -19.20 -7.57 -7.06
N GLY A 5 -20.51 -7.83 -7.13
CA GLY A 5 -21.04 -9.17 -7.35
C GLY A 5 -20.94 -10.12 -6.15
N VAL A 6 -20.89 -9.58 -4.93
CA VAL A 6 -20.89 -10.34 -3.67
C VAL A 6 -22.22 -10.18 -2.92
N ASP A 7 -22.50 -11.07 -1.99
CA ASP A 7 -23.75 -11.13 -1.21
C ASP A 7 -23.67 -10.43 0.16
N PHE A 8 -22.61 -9.64 0.38
CA PHE A 8 -22.41 -8.87 1.60
C PHE A 8 -22.11 -7.38 1.30
N VAL A 9 -22.21 -6.53 2.32
CA VAL A 9 -21.90 -5.10 2.19
C VAL A 9 -20.37 -4.93 2.12
N THR A 10 -19.89 -4.40 0.99
CA THR A 10 -18.45 -4.15 0.75
C THR A 10 -18.00 -2.85 1.40
N GLY A 11 -16.72 -2.79 1.78
CA GLY A 11 -16.12 -1.63 2.42
C GLY A 11 -14.87 -2.00 3.21
N VAL A 12 -14.48 -1.14 4.13
CA VAL A 12 -13.38 -1.41 5.07
C VAL A 12 -13.92 -2.31 6.19
N ASN A 13 -14.02 -3.59 5.93
CA ASN A 13 -14.55 -4.60 6.86
C ASN A 13 -13.96 -5.99 6.61
N ASN A 14 -14.08 -6.86 7.59
CA ASN A 14 -13.52 -8.21 7.50
C ASN A 14 -14.05 -9.04 6.32
N PRO A 15 -15.37 -9.06 5.98
CA PRO A 15 -15.85 -9.82 4.83
C PRO A 15 -15.18 -9.42 3.52
N THR A 16 -15.01 -8.13 3.26
CA THR A 16 -14.36 -7.64 2.05
C THR A 16 -12.89 -8.09 1.98
N TYR A 17 -12.14 -7.93 3.07
CA TYR A 17 -10.74 -8.36 3.08
C TYR A 17 -10.58 -9.88 3.02
N LYS A 18 -11.48 -10.65 3.59
CA LYS A 18 -11.47 -12.12 3.42
C LYS A 18 -11.68 -12.52 1.96
N ALA A 19 -12.57 -11.84 1.24
CA ALA A 19 -12.77 -12.10 -0.18
C ALA A 19 -11.49 -11.78 -1.00
N TYR A 20 -10.78 -10.69 -0.69
CA TYR A 20 -9.48 -10.40 -1.31
C TYR A 20 -8.42 -11.42 -0.95
N ILE A 21 -8.37 -11.90 0.28
CA ILE A 21 -7.43 -12.95 0.71
C ILE A 21 -7.71 -14.26 -0.03
N ASP A 22 -8.99 -14.64 -0.17
CA ASP A 22 -9.38 -15.84 -0.93
C ASP A 22 -9.01 -15.75 -2.40
N PHE A 23 -9.24 -14.58 -3.01
CA PHE A 23 -8.81 -14.31 -4.37
C PHE A 23 -7.28 -14.39 -4.51
N ALA A 24 -6.54 -13.77 -3.60
CA ALA A 24 -5.08 -13.79 -3.60
C ALA A 24 -4.56 -15.22 -3.50
N SER A 25 -5.08 -16.01 -2.56
CA SER A 25 -4.72 -17.42 -2.39
C SER A 25 -5.00 -18.26 -3.63
N ALA A 26 -6.17 -18.08 -4.25
CA ALA A 26 -6.57 -18.84 -5.43
C ALA A 26 -5.74 -18.49 -6.69
N ASN A 27 -5.14 -17.30 -6.73
CA ASN A 27 -4.38 -16.80 -7.87
C ASN A 27 -2.86 -16.70 -7.63
N GLY A 28 -2.34 -17.25 -6.53
CA GLY A 28 -0.92 -17.24 -6.22
C GLY A 28 -0.36 -15.85 -5.90
N ILE A 29 -1.19 -14.94 -5.40
CA ILE A 29 -0.77 -13.63 -4.93
C ILE A 29 -0.32 -13.76 -3.48
N GLU A 30 0.88 -13.30 -3.18
CA GLU A 30 1.53 -13.55 -1.89
C GLU A 30 1.04 -12.62 -0.77
N TYR A 31 0.59 -11.41 -1.11
CA TYR A 31 0.22 -10.39 -0.12
C TYR A 31 -1.05 -9.65 -0.48
N VAL A 32 -1.79 -9.24 0.55
CA VAL A 32 -2.90 -8.30 0.46
C VAL A 32 -2.59 -7.08 1.33
N ILE A 33 -2.71 -5.89 0.77
CA ILE A 33 -2.56 -4.63 1.50
C ILE A 33 -3.91 -4.23 2.08
N LEU A 34 -3.98 -4.05 3.40
CA LEU A 34 -5.05 -3.29 4.02
C LEU A 34 -4.68 -1.81 3.85
N ASP A 35 -5.25 -1.18 2.83
CA ASP A 35 -4.99 0.21 2.50
C ASP A 35 -5.65 1.17 3.51
N GLU A 36 -5.52 2.48 3.32
CA GLU A 36 -6.02 3.51 4.23
C GLU A 36 -7.44 3.20 4.73
N GLY A 37 -7.68 3.35 6.02
CA GLY A 37 -8.99 3.18 6.65
C GLY A 37 -9.12 2.01 7.62
N TRP A 38 -8.15 1.08 7.70
CA TRP A 38 -8.15 0.01 8.69
C TRP A 38 -7.85 0.51 10.12
N ALA A 39 -7.10 1.61 10.23
CA ALA A 39 -6.80 2.31 11.48
C ALA A 39 -7.45 3.69 11.48
N VAL A 40 -7.55 4.31 12.66
CA VAL A 40 -8.16 5.64 12.82
C VAL A 40 -7.23 6.72 12.30
N ASN A 41 -7.51 7.28 11.11
CA ASN A 41 -6.61 8.16 10.36
C ASN A 41 -6.30 9.49 11.04
N LEU A 42 -7.30 10.16 11.61
CA LEU A 42 -7.15 11.55 12.03
C LEU A 42 -6.35 11.75 13.33
N GLN A 43 -5.91 10.68 13.97
CA GLN A 43 -5.19 10.74 15.24
C GLN A 43 -3.71 10.38 15.11
N ALA A 44 -3.25 10.07 13.90
CA ALA A 44 -1.89 9.57 13.64
C ALA A 44 -1.49 8.46 14.63
N ASP A 45 -2.36 7.48 14.82
CA ASP A 45 -2.18 6.37 15.75
C ASP A 45 -2.57 5.05 15.09
N LEU A 46 -1.57 4.28 14.68
CA LEU A 46 -1.75 2.98 14.04
C LEU A 46 -2.21 1.88 15.01
N MET A 47 -2.18 2.14 16.31
CA MET A 47 -2.63 1.17 17.32
C MET A 47 -4.17 1.16 17.50
N GLN A 48 -4.86 2.14 16.89
CA GLN A 48 -6.33 2.25 16.96
C GLN A 48 -6.96 1.67 15.69
N VAL A 49 -7.25 0.38 15.72
CA VAL A 49 -7.98 -0.30 14.64
C VAL A 49 -9.45 0.13 14.65
N VAL A 50 -10.03 0.36 13.46
CA VAL A 50 -11.44 0.71 13.35
C VAL A 50 -12.34 -0.47 13.76
N LYS A 51 -13.55 -0.17 14.25
CA LYS A 51 -14.46 -1.17 14.83
C LYS A 51 -14.90 -2.30 13.88
N ASP A 52 -14.93 -2.01 12.58
CA ASP A 52 -15.40 -2.96 11.56
C ASP A 52 -14.28 -3.90 11.06
N ILE A 53 -13.06 -3.73 11.63
CA ILE A 53 -11.89 -4.58 11.35
C ILE A 53 -11.46 -5.33 12.63
N ASN A 54 -11.48 -6.65 12.57
CA ASN A 54 -10.75 -7.51 13.48
C ASN A 54 -9.43 -7.91 12.81
N LEU A 55 -8.40 -7.12 13.06
CA LEU A 55 -7.11 -7.27 12.38
C LEU A 55 -6.45 -8.62 12.66
N LYS A 56 -6.49 -9.07 13.92
CA LYS A 56 -5.88 -10.37 14.29
C LYS A 56 -6.56 -11.54 13.56
N GLU A 57 -7.88 -11.50 13.43
CA GLU A 57 -8.63 -12.50 12.69
C GLU A 57 -8.23 -12.51 11.20
N LEU A 58 -8.05 -11.32 10.60
CA LEU A 58 -7.63 -11.22 9.19
C LEU A 58 -6.21 -11.76 8.98
N VAL A 59 -5.29 -11.43 9.88
CA VAL A 59 -3.91 -11.93 9.83
C VAL A 59 -3.87 -13.46 9.93
N ASP A 60 -4.62 -14.04 10.87
CA ASP A 60 -4.69 -15.50 11.05
C ASP A 60 -5.36 -16.19 9.85
N TYR A 61 -6.43 -15.58 9.34
CA TYR A 61 -7.13 -16.08 8.16
C TYR A 61 -6.22 -16.07 6.93
N ALA A 62 -5.51 -14.97 6.68
CA ALA A 62 -4.56 -14.85 5.58
C ALA A 62 -3.42 -15.89 5.70
N ALA A 63 -2.86 -16.04 6.90
CA ALA A 63 -1.82 -17.02 7.16
C ALA A 63 -2.30 -18.46 6.87
N SER A 64 -3.55 -18.80 7.20
CA SER A 64 -4.15 -20.11 6.90
C SER A 64 -4.30 -20.38 5.38
N LYS A 65 -4.27 -19.33 4.58
CA LYS A 65 -4.37 -19.35 3.11
C LYS A 65 -3.02 -19.15 2.40
N ASN A 66 -1.92 -19.10 3.14
CA ASN A 66 -0.57 -18.73 2.64
C ASN A 66 -0.50 -17.33 2.00
N VAL A 67 -1.29 -16.39 2.51
CA VAL A 67 -1.28 -14.98 2.11
C VAL A 67 -0.79 -14.14 3.29
N GLY A 68 0.07 -13.18 3.02
CA GLY A 68 0.56 -12.22 4.01
C GLY A 68 -0.29 -10.95 4.03
N ILE A 69 -0.43 -10.33 5.20
CA ILE A 69 -1.05 -9.01 5.32
C ILE A 69 0.02 -7.94 5.42
N ILE A 70 -0.14 -6.89 4.61
CA ILE A 70 0.62 -5.64 4.66
C ILE A 70 -0.35 -4.55 5.11
N LEU A 71 0.09 -3.63 5.95
CA LEU A 71 -0.73 -2.55 6.48
C LEU A 71 -0.30 -1.21 5.87
N TRP A 72 -1.27 -0.44 5.43
CA TRP A 72 -1.04 0.96 5.09
C TRP A 72 -0.75 1.78 6.34
N ALA A 73 0.16 2.73 6.23
CA ALA A 73 0.48 3.67 7.29
C ALA A 73 0.80 5.04 6.69
N GLY A 74 0.11 6.08 7.16
CA GLY A 74 0.54 7.44 6.88
C GLY A 74 1.92 7.70 7.53
N TYR A 75 2.80 8.37 6.79
CA TYR A 75 4.18 8.65 7.23
C TYR A 75 4.24 9.23 8.66
N TYR A 76 3.36 10.15 8.98
CA TYR A 76 3.35 10.82 10.28
C TYR A 76 3.06 9.85 11.44
N ALA A 77 2.07 8.97 11.27
CA ALA A 77 1.71 7.96 12.25
C ALA A 77 2.81 6.92 12.41
N PHE A 78 3.46 6.56 11.30
CA PHE A 78 4.55 5.58 11.28
C PHE A 78 5.82 6.12 11.94
N ASP A 79 6.26 7.33 11.58
CA ASP A 79 7.50 7.94 12.11
C ASP A 79 7.40 8.21 13.62
N ARG A 80 6.21 8.56 14.10
CA ARG A 80 6.00 8.90 15.52
C ARG A 80 6.36 7.78 16.49
N ASP A 81 6.11 6.53 16.13
CA ASP A 81 6.32 5.37 17.01
C ASP A 81 6.79 4.13 16.23
N MET A 82 7.65 4.35 15.25
CA MET A 82 8.08 3.36 14.24
C MET A 82 8.54 2.04 14.86
N GLU A 83 9.39 2.09 15.87
CA GLU A 83 9.99 0.91 16.51
C GLU A 83 8.90 0.05 17.19
N ASN A 84 7.99 0.66 17.93
CA ASN A 84 6.92 -0.04 18.62
C ASN A 84 5.87 -0.58 17.64
N VAL A 85 5.52 0.21 16.62
CA VAL A 85 4.60 -0.21 15.54
C VAL A 85 5.15 -1.43 14.80
N CYS A 86 6.41 -1.38 14.35
CA CYS A 86 7.02 -2.51 13.66
C CYS A 86 7.06 -3.77 14.53
N ARG A 87 7.49 -3.64 15.78
CA ARG A 87 7.54 -4.78 16.71
C ARG A 87 6.15 -5.37 16.94
N TYR A 88 5.17 -4.53 17.31
CA TYR A 88 3.82 -4.97 17.66
C TYR A 88 3.13 -5.72 16.51
N PHE A 89 3.18 -5.16 15.31
CA PHE A 89 2.51 -5.78 14.16
C PHE A 89 3.29 -6.98 13.60
N ALA A 90 4.62 -7.01 13.71
CA ALA A 90 5.40 -8.20 13.41
C ALA A 90 5.05 -9.36 14.35
N ASP A 91 4.95 -9.09 15.66
CA ASP A 91 4.55 -10.09 16.66
C ASP A 91 3.12 -10.60 16.41
N MET A 92 2.22 -9.77 15.88
CA MET A 92 0.87 -10.17 15.47
C MET A 92 0.88 -11.07 14.24
N GLY A 93 1.92 -11.04 13.40
CA GLY A 93 2.06 -11.82 12.17
C GLY A 93 1.93 -11.03 10.87
N VAL A 94 1.79 -9.71 10.93
CA VAL A 94 1.82 -8.80 9.77
C VAL A 94 3.17 -8.93 9.04
N LYS A 95 3.17 -8.78 7.72
CA LYS A 95 4.34 -9.01 6.87
C LYS A 95 5.04 -7.72 6.41
N GLY A 96 4.42 -6.57 6.57
CA GLY A 96 5.03 -5.32 6.17
C GLY A 96 4.11 -4.11 6.23
N PHE A 97 4.65 -3.00 5.74
CA PHE A 97 3.93 -1.73 5.66
C PHE A 97 4.02 -1.13 4.26
N LYS A 98 2.91 -0.55 3.82
CA LYS A 98 2.85 0.48 2.78
C LYS A 98 2.83 1.82 3.50
N VAL A 99 3.95 2.56 3.43
CA VAL A 99 4.06 3.88 4.09
C VAL A 99 3.88 4.97 3.05
N ASP A 100 2.98 5.91 3.32
CA ASP A 100 2.43 6.84 2.34
C ASP A 100 2.39 8.29 2.84
N PHE A 101 2.14 9.23 1.93
CA PHE A 101 1.98 10.68 2.18
C PHE A 101 3.25 11.39 2.65
N MET A 102 4.40 11.02 2.14
CA MET A 102 5.65 11.71 2.41
C MET A 102 5.75 13.04 1.64
N ASP A 103 5.32 13.04 0.37
CA ASP A 103 5.13 14.20 -0.53
C ASP A 103 6.34 15.15 -0.60
N ARG A 104 7.54 14.63 -0.38
CA ARG A 104 8.79 15.37 -0.45
C ARG A 104 9.98 14.45 -0.71
N ASP A 105 11.06 15.01 -1.26
CA ASP A 105 12.27 14.29 -1.67
C ASP A 105 13.57 14.90 -1.11
N ASP A 106 13.45 15.71 -0.07
CA ASP A 106 14.60 16.34 0.58
C ASP A 106 15.38 15.36 1.48
N GLN A 107 16.49 15.85 2.02
CA GLN A 107 17.38 15.07 2.87
C GLN A 107 16.66 14.49 4.10
N TYR A 108 15.73 15.22 4.67
CA TYR A 108 14.97 14.76 5.85
C TYR A 108 14.13 13.53 5.52
N MET A 109 13.39 13.58 4.42
CA MET A 109 12.54 12.47 4.00
C MET A 109 13.35 11.29 3.46
N THR A 110 14.45 11.55 2.77
CA THR A 110 15.39 10.50 2.38
C THR A 110 15.95 9.77 3.61
N ALA A 111 16.33 10.50 4.66
CA ALA A 111 16.78 9.90 5.92
C ALA A 111 15.68 9.10 6.62
N PHE A 112 14.43 9.55 6.55
CA PHE A 112 13.27 8.78 7.04
C PHE A 112 13.15 7.44 6.30
N ASN A 113 13.23 7.43 4.96
CA ASN A 113 13.14 6.21 4.15
C ASN A 113 14.20 5.18 4.58
N TYR A 114 15.43 5.61 4.85
CA TYR A 114 16.50 4.73 5.37
C TYR A 114 16.17 4.17 6.75
N ARG A 115 15.72 5.01 7.69
CA ARG A 115 15.32 4.56 9.03
C ARG A 115 14.15 3.58 8.98
N ALA A 116 13.16 3.85 8.15
CA ALA A 116 12.01 2.97 7.95
C ALA A 116 12.44 1.60 7.39
N ALA A 117 13.30 1.60 6.37
CA ALA A 117 13.85 0.38 5.79
C ALA A 117 14.63 -0.46 6.80
N GLU A 118 15.52 0.17 7.58
CA GLU A 118 16.30 -0.48 8.61
C GLU A 118 15.44 -1.05 9.73
N THR A 119 14.47 -0.27 10.23
CA THR A 119 13.56 -0.70 11.30
C THR A 119 12.67 -1.86 10.82
N CYS A 120 12.09 -1.76 9.63
CA CYS A 120 11.34 -2.87 9.04
C CYS A 120 12.19 -4.13 8.89
N ALA A 121 13.44 -3.99 8.41
CA ALA A 121 14.37 -5.13 8.27
C ALA A 121 14.65 -5.83 9.61
N LYS A 122 14.85 -5.05 10.68
CA LYS A 122 15.06 -5.57 12.04
C LYS A 122 13.93 -6.51 12.48
N TYR A 123 12.69 -6.20 12.12
CA TYR A 123 11.50 -6.99 12.44
C TYR A 123 11.05 -7.93 11.31
N LYS A 124 11.87 -8.11 10.27
CA LYS A 124 11.58 -8.95 9.10
C LYS A 124 10.30 -8.55 8.38
N LEU A 125 10.05 -7.26 8.29
CA LEU A 125 8.93 -6.66 7.59
C LEU A 125 9.37 -6.14 6.23
N ILE A 126 8.56 -6.37 5.22
CA ILE A 126 8.72 -5.73 3.92
C ILE A 126 8.16 -4.31 3.95
N LEU A 127 8.66 -3.48 3.04
CA LEU A 127 8.29 -2.07 2.95
C LEU A 127 7.97 -1.71 1.51
N ASP A 128 6.86 -1.04 1.32
CA ASP A 128 6.43 -0.37 0.10
C ASP A 128 6.28 1.13 0.40
N LEU A 129 6.88 1.99 -0.43
CA LEU A 129 6.95 3.43 -0.19
C LEU A 129 6.10 4.18 -1.20
N HIS A 130 5.07 4.86 -0.72
CA HIS A 130 4.16 5.70 -1.50
C HIS A 130 4.29 7.19 -1.15
N GLY A 131 3.77 8.07 -2.02
CA GLY A 131 3.99 9.50 -1.86
C GLY A 131 5.48 9.88 -1.78
N THR A 132 6.35 9.11 -2.40
CA THR A 132 7.81 9.24 -2.31
C THR A 132 8.46 9.43 -3.68
N HIS A 133 9.76 9.71 -3.67
CA HIS A 133 10.56 9.79 -4.90
C HIS A 133 10.82 8.39 -5.49
N LYS A 134 11.20 8.36 -6.78
CA LYS A 134 11.64 7.13 -7.44
C LYS A 134 12.84 6.48 -6.74
N PRO A 135 13.07 5.17 -6.89
CA PRO A 135 14.22 4.49 -6.29
C PRO A 135 15.56 5.15 -6.65
N ALA A 136 16.40 5.32 -5.63
CA ALA A 136 17.76 5.83 -5.76
C ALA A 136 18.81 4.87 -5.14
N GLY A 137 18.49 3.58 -5.11
CA GLY A 137 19.40 2.53 -4.62
C GLY A 137 19.09 2.03 -3.22
N LEU A 138 18.11 2.57 -2.51
CA LEU A 138 17.73 2.12 -1.16
C LEU A 138 17.46 0.61 -1.10
N ASN A 139 16.75 0.07 -2.06
CA ASN A 139 16.40 -1.35 -2.17
C ASN A 139 17.61 -2.27 -2.44
N ARG A 140 18.78 -1.73 -2.81
CA ARG A 140 20.03 -2.50 -2.89
C ARG A 140 20.69 -2.66 -1.52
N THR A 141 20.54 -1.65 -0.67
CA THR A 141 21.05 -1.69 0.71
C THR A 141 20.08 -2.46 1.61
N TYR A 142 18.79 -2.22 1.43
CA TYR A 142 17.70 -2.83 2.19
C TYR A 142 16.74 -3.59 1.26
N PRO A 143 17.01 -4.87 0.96
CA PRO A 143 16.20 -5.65 0.02
C PRO A 143 14.78 -5.97 0.50
N ASN A 144 14.45 -5.64 1.75
CA ASN A 144 13.08 -5.66 2.27
C ASN A 144 12.23 -4.49 1.74
N VAL A 145 12.82 -3.46 1.12
CA VAL A 145 12.10 -2.43 0.39
C VAL A 145 11.80 -2.98 -0.99
N LEU A 146 10.57 -3.48 -1.17
CA LEU A 146 10.18 -4.17 -2.39
C LEU A 146 9.75 -3.23 -3.50
N ASN A 147 9.09 -2.14 -3.13
CA ASN A 147 8.43 -1.30 -4.11
C ASN A 147 8.44 0.19 -3.74
N PHE A 148 8.21 1.02 -4.75
CA PHE A 148 8.14 2.47 -4.63
C PHE A 148 7.07 2.98 -5.60
N GLU A 149 6.20 3.86 -5.15
CA GLU A 149 5.32 4.56 -6.09
C GLU A 149 6.15 5.48 -7.00
N GLY A 150 6.49 6.67 -6.56
CA GLY A 150 7.32 7.63 -7.28
C GLY A 150 6.91 7.80 -8.75
N VAL A 151 5.61 7.76 -9.05
CA VAL A 151 5.02 7.77 -10.38
C VAL A 151 3.63 8.40 -10.34
N ASN A 152 3.19 8.98 -11.44
CA ASN A 152 1.82 9.48 -11.59
C ASN A 152 0.93 8.36 -12.16
N GLY A 153 0.41 7.50 -11.26
CA GLY A 153 -0.43 6.37 -11.64
C GLY A 153 -1.82 6.77 -12.15
N LEU A 154 -2.57 5.79 -12.67
CA LEU A 154 -3.92 6.05 -13.23
C LEU A 154 -4.91 6.63 -12.20
N GLU A 155 -4.73 6.40 -10.94
CA GLU A 155 -5.59 7.01 -9.91
C GLU A 155 -5.57 8.54 -9.97
N GLN A 156 -4.45 9.13 -10.42
CA GLN A 156 -4.29 10.57 -10.57
C GLN A 156 -5.24 11.17 -11.63
N MET A 157 -5.77 10.35 -12.52
CA MET A 157 -6.77 10.80 -13.52
C MET A 157 -8.05 11.34 -12.88
N LYS A 158 -8.33 10.99 -11.63
CA LYS A 158 -9.45 11.55 -10.86
C LYS A 158 -9.30 13.05 -10.62
N TRP A 159 -8.08 13.54 -10.61
CA TRP A 159 -7.73 14.94 -10.28
C TRP A 159 -6.98 15.65 -11.41
N SER A 160 -6.51 14.92 -12.41
CA SER A 160 -5.75 15.48 -13.52
C SER A 160 -6.66 16.27 -14.48
N PRO A 161 -6.17 17.37 -15.06
CA PRO A 161 -6.91 18.06 -16.11
C PRO A 161 -7.08 17.18 -17.35
N ALA A 162 -8.16 17.38 -18.10
CA ALA A 162 -8.48 16.62 -19.32
C ALA A 162 -7.40 16.72 -20.42
N SER A 163 -6.47 17.68 -20.32
CA SER A 163 -5.35 17.84 -21.24
C SER A 163 -4.18 16.86 -21.01
N VAL A 164 -4.20 16.08 -19.93
CA VAL A 164 -3.16 15.08 -19.65
C VAL A 164 -3.33 13.91 -20.62
N ASP A 165 -2.29 13.64 -21.41
CA ASP A 165 -2.22 12.46 -22.27
C ASP A 165 -1.64 11.29 -21.46
N GLN A 166 -2.52 10.62 -20.72
CA GLN A 166 -2.14 9.49 -19.86
C GLN A 166 -1.63 8.30 -20.68
N VAL A 167 -2.18 8.06 -21.85
CA VAL A 167 -1.73 6.96 -22.72
C VAL A 167 -0.28 7.14 -23.14
N LYS A 168 0.07 8.35 -23.56
CA LYS A 168 1.46 8.68 -23.90
C LYS A 168 2.37 8.57 -22.68
N TYR A 169 1.91 9.04 -21.52
CA TYR A 169 2.65 8.94 -20.28
C TYR A 169 2.96 7.48 -19.94
N ASP A 170 1.96 6.61 -19.96
CA ASP A 170 2.11 5.18 -19.61
C ASP A 170 3.05 4.44 -20.56
N VAL A 171 3.00 4.76 -21.86
CA VAL A 171 3.93 4.20 -22.86
C VAL A 171 5.38 4.62 -22.61
N LEU A 172 5.61 5.80 -22.01
CA LEU A 172 6.95 6.31 -21.72
C LEU A 172 7.52 5.78 -20.39
N LEU A 173 6.69 5.33 -19.46
CA LEU A 173 7.12 4.87 -18.13
C LEU A 173 8.21 3.80 -18.14
N PRO A 174 8.16 2.76 -18.99
CA PRO A 174 9.24 1.78 -19.06
C PRO A 174 10.61 2.37 -19.38
N PHE A 175 10.65 3.43 -20.15
CA PHE A 175 11.89 4.08 -20.62
C PHE A 175 12.37 5.21 -19.71
N THR A 176 11.54 5.68 -18.81
CA THR A 176 11.85 6.81 -17.91
C THR A 176 11.88 6.39 -16.45
N ARG A 177 10.72 6.03 -15.89
CA ARG A 177 10.58 5.73 -14.46
C ARG A 177 11.13 4.35 -14.10
N GLN A 178 10.84 3.31 -14.88
CA GLN A 178 11.23 1.93 -14.53
C GLN A 178 12.72 1.66 -14.64
N VAL A 179 13.48 2.46 -15.37
CA VAL A 179 14.96 2.36 -15.39
C VAL A 179 15.58 2.63 -14.01
N SER A 180 14.86 3.29 -13.10
CA SER A 180 15.32 3.56 -11.73
C SER A 180 15.11 2.39 -10.77
N GLY A 181 14.24 1.45 -11.13
CA GLY A 181 13.90 0.29 -10.27
C GLY A 181 12.40 0.02 -10.19
N PRO A 182 11.96 -0.79 -9.22
CA PRO A 182 10.57 -1.21 -9.09
C PRO A 182 9.62 -0.03 -8.99
N MET A 183 8.38 -0.24 -9.43
CA MET A 183 7.35 0.78 -9.49
C MET A 183 6.02 0.19 -9.05
N ASP A 184 5.44 0.74 -8.00
CA ASP A 184 4.07 0.45 -7.60
C ASP A 184 3.13 1.45 -8.29
N TYR A 185 2.63 1.02 -9.44
CA TYR A 185 1.74 1.83 -10.27
C TYR A 185 0.29 1.62 -9.85
N THR A 186 -0.38 2.68 -9.46
CA THR A 186 -1.77 2.65 -9.02
C THR A 186 -2.72 2.57 -10.22
N GLN A 187 -2.96 1.35 -10.71
CA GLN A 187 -3.70 1.10 -11.95
C GLN A 187 -5.20 1.43 -11.87
N GLY A 188 -5.75 1.55 -10.65
CA GLY A 188 -7.19 1.61 -10.48
C GLY A 188 -7.87 0.26 -10.76
N ALA A 189 -9.14 0.29 -11.12
CA ALA A 189 -9.94 -0.90 -11.38
C ALA A 189 -10.39 -0.98 -12.83
N MET A 190 -10.53 -2.19 -13.35
CA MET A 190 -11.07 -2.42 -14.71
C MET A 190 -12.50 -1.86 -14.86
N ARG A 191 -13.22 -1.77 -13.77
CA ARG A 191 -14.57 -1.17 -13.69
C ARG A 191 -14.57 -0.16 -12.55
N ASN A 192 -14.06 1.01 -12.82
CA ASN A 192 -13.93 2.08 -11.84
C ASN A 192 -15.11 3.06 -11.79
N ALA A 193 -16.18 2.75 -12.49
CA ALA A 193 -17.38 3.58 -12.48
C ALA A 193 -18.67 2.77 -12.63
N SER A 194 -19.72 3.22 -11.97
CA SER A 194 -21.07 2.78 -12.21
C SER A 194 -21.57 3.29 -13.56
N LYS A 195 -22.63 2.65 -14.08
CA LYS A 195 -23.26 2.98 -15.35
C LYS A 195 -23.48 4.50 -15.50
N GLY A 196 -22.90 5.10 -16.52
CA GLY A 196 -23.01 6.53 -16.83
C GLY A 196 -21.97 7.44 -16.21
N ASN A 197 -21.10 6.94 -15.33
CA ASN A 197 -20.05 7.71 -14.65
C ASN A 197 -18.66 7.07 -14.86
N TYR A 198 -18.30 6.83 -16.11
CA TYR A 198 -17.01 6.23 -16.41
C TYR A 198 -15.90 7.26 -16.24
N TYR A 199 -14.95 6.96 -15.37
CA TYR A 199 -13.64 7.60 -15.28
C TYR A 199 -12.56 6.57 -15.61
N PRO A 200 -11.67 6.86 -16.55
CA PRO A 200 -10.50 6.02 -16.76
C PRO A 200 -9.55 6.19 -15.57
N CYS A 201 -9.42 5.19 -14.75
CA CYS A 201 -8.41 5.14 -13.68
C CYS A 201 -8.03 3.70 -13.34
#